data_77ca65671cc489e78b8d15e894a488ce
#
_entry.id   77ca65671cc489e78b8d15e894a488ce
#
_cell.length_a   1.000
_cell.length_b   1.000
_cell.length_c   1.000
_cell.angle_alpha   90.00
_cell.angle_beta   90.00
_cell.angle_gamma   90.00
#
_symmetry.space_group_name_H-M   'P 1'
#
loop_
_entity.id
_entity.type
_entity.pdbx_description
1 polymer ?
#
loop_
_entity_poly.entity_id
_entity_poly.type
_entity_poly.pdbx_seq_one_letter_code
_entity_poly.pdbx_strand_id
1 'polypeptide(L)'
;MQMRDRISAFLEEKQGLSVNSKQSYKYDLEQFLDLVGERISETSLKIYQAQLANLKMSAQKRKLSSCNQFLYFLYQTGEVDSF
;
A
#
# COMPACT_ATOMS: atom_id res chain seq x y z
N MET A 1 16.22 0.30 -7.00
CA MET A 1 15.21 -0.73 -6.63
C MET A 1 13.83 -0.14 -6.83
N GLN A 2 12.94 -0.86 -7.48
CA GLN A 2 11.59 -0.38 -7.71
C GLN A 2 10.75 -0.52 -6.45
N MET A 3 9.76 0.36 -6.33
CA MET A 3 8.86 0.36 -5.18
C MET A 3 8.11 -0.98 -5.05
N ARG A 4 7.80 -1.63 -6.17
CA ARG A 4 7.14 -2.93 -6.15
C ARG A 4 7.93 -4.00 -5.42
N ASP A 5 9.25 -3.92 -5.46
CA ASP A 5 10.11 -4.89 -4.76
C ASP A 5 9.94 -4.77 -3.25
N ARG A 6 9.53 -3.61 -2.78
CA ARG A 6 9.28 -3.37 -1.35
C ARG A 6 8.01 -4.05 -0.87
N ILE A 7 7.08 -4.32 -1.77
CA ILE A 7 5.85 -5.04 -1.39
C ILE A 7 6.20 -6.42 -0.86
N SER A 8 7.09 -7.14 -1.53
CA SER A 8 7.51 -8.47 -1.08
C SER A 8 8.18 -8.39 0.28
N ALA A 9 9.09 -7.42 0.47
CA ALA A 9 9.77 -7.25 1.75
C ALA A 9 8.78 -6.91 2.87
N PHE A 10 7.80 -6.05 2.58
CA PHE A 10 6.76 -5.69 3.54
C PHE A 10 5.95 -6.93 3.96
N LEU A 11 5.55 -7.74 2.99
CA LEU A 11 4.74 -8.92 3.27
C LEU A 11 5.53 -9.97 4.06
N GLU A 12 6.83 -10.08 3.81
CA GLU A 12 7.68 -10.99 4.57
C GLU A 12 7.75 -10.60 6.04
N GLU A 13 7.72 -9.31 6.35
CA GLU A 13 7.71 -8.84 7.74
C GLU A 13 6.37 -9.08 8.43
N LYS A 14 5.29 -9.25 7.68
CA LYS A 14 3.96 -9.48 8.24
C LYS A 14 3.80 -10.94 8.60
N GLN A 15 4.39 -11.32 9.72
CA GLN A 15 4.23 -12.66 10.26
C GLN A 15 2.81 -12.82 10.82
N GLY A 16 2.28 -14.03 10.68
CA GLY A 16 0.94 -14.30 11.18
C GLY A 16 -0.18 -14.09 10.18
N LEU A 17 0.11 -13.48 9.02
CA LEU A 17 -0.90 -13.37 7.97
C LEU A 17 -1.00 -14.68 7.21
N SER A 18 -2.22 -15.08 6.86
CA SER A 18 -2.43 -16.24 6.01
C SER A 18 -1.95 -15.94 4.59
N VAL A 19 -1.77 -16.99 3.80
CA VAL A 19 -1.40 -16.84 2.39
C VAL A 19 -2.43 -16.00 1.66
N ASN A 20 -3.71 -16.22 1.92
CA ASN A 20 -4.78 -15.47 1.29
C ASN A 20 -4.73 -13.98 1.64
N SER A 21 -4.47 -13.67 2.92
CA SER A 21 -4.35 -12.28 3.35
C SER A 21 -3.16 -11.59 2.69
N LYS A 22 -2.03 -12.29 2.59
CA LYS A 22 -0.84 -11.74 1.93
C LYS A 22 -1.11 -11.46 0.46
N GLN A 23 -1.81 -12.34 -0.22
CA GLN A 23 -2.17 -12.13 -1.63
C GLN A 23 -3.09 -10.93 -1.80
N SER A 24 -4.06 -10.76 -0.90
CA SER A 24 -4.97 -9.62 -0.93
C SER A 24 -4.21 -8.31 -0.74
N TYR A 25 -3.31 -8.27 0.23
CA TYR A 25 -2.48 -7.08 0.46
C TYR A 25 -1.59 -6.79 -0.75
N LYS A 26 -0.98 -7.82 -1.32
CA LYS A 26 -0.14 -7.66 -2.49
C LYS A 26 -0.93 -7.05 -3.65
N TYR A 27 -2.12 -7.58 -3.92
CA TYR A 27 -2.98 -7.08 -4.98
C TYR A 27 -3.35 -5.62 -4.74
N ASP A 28 -3.78 -5.28 -3.53
CA ASP A 28 -4.18 -3.92 -3.20
C ASP A 28 -2.99 -2.95 -3.34
N LEU A 29 -1.80 -3.36 -2.90
CA LEU A 29 -0.62 -2.51 -2.97
C LEU A 29 -0.11 -2.36 -4.40
N GLU A 30 -0.20 -3.40 -5.21
CA GLU A 30 0.14 -3.29 -6.63
C GLU A 30 -0.78 -2.32 -7.35
N GLN A 31 -2.08 -2.36 -7.06
CA GLN A 31 -3.03 -1.40 -7.61
C GLN A 31 -2.70 0.02 -7.17
N PHE A 32 -2.34 0.18 -5.90
CA PHE A 32 -1.94 1.48 -5.38
C PHE A 32 -0.75 2.03 -6.15
N LEU A 33 0.29 1.21 -6.35
CA LEU A 33 1.48 1.66 -7.07
C LEU A 33 1.22 1.90 -8.55
N ASP A 34 0.34 1.12 -9.17
CA ASP A 34 -0.05 1.36 -10.55
C ASP A 34 -0.72 2.72 -10.73
N LEU A 35 -1.48 3.14 -9.73
CA LEU A 35 -2.19 4.41 -9.77
C LEU A 35 -1.28 5.60 -9.46
N VAL A 36 -0.43 5.49 -8.43
CA VAL A 36 0.39 6.61 -7.97
C VAL A 36 1.79 6.62 -8.57
N GLY A 37 2.21 5.52 -9.20
CA GLY A 37 3.55 5.41 -9.79
C GLY A 37 4.62 5.15 -8.75
N GLU A 38 5.87 5.33 -9.17
CA GLU A 38 7.02 5.05 -8.31
C GLU A 38 7.27 6.14 -7.26
N ARG A 39 6.63 7.29 -7.41
CA ARG A 39 6.75 8.38 -6.45
C ARG A 39 5.46 8.52 -5.65
N ILE A 40 5.59 8.41 -4.35
CA ILE A 40 4.47 8.57 -3.44
C ILE A 40 4.50 9.97 -2.86
N SER A 41 3.44 10.75 -3.08
CA SER A 41 3.31 12.12 -2.60
C SER A 41 1.92 12.31 -2.01
N GLU A 42 1.71 13.45 -1.33
CA GLU A 42 0.37 13.78 -0.83
C GLU A 42 -0.67 13.84 -1.95
N THR A 43 -0.27 14.38 -3.10
CA THR A 43 -1.16 14.44 -4.26
C THR A 43 -1.55 13.04 -4.73
N SER A 44 -0.57 12.13 -4.82
CA SER A 44 -0.82 10.75 -5.19
C SER A 44 -1.80 10.07 -4.24
N LEU A 45 -1.61 10.30 -2.94
CA LEU A 45 -2.49 9.71 -1.93
C LEU A 45 -3.91 10.24 -2.04
N LYS A 46 -4.08 11.53 -2.32
CA LYS A 46 -5.40 12.12 -2.52
C LYS A 46 -6.10 11.52 -3.74
N ILE A 47 -5.36 11.32 -4.83
CA ILE A 47 -5.90 10.69 -6.02
C ILE A 47 -6.35 9.27 -5.71
N TYR A 48 -5.54 8.52 -4.97
CA TYR A 48 -5.88 7.16 -4.59
C TYR A 48 -7.15 7.13 -3.72
N GLN A 49 -7.24 8.02 -2.73
CA GLN A 49 -8.42 8.11 -1.88
C GLN A 49 -9.67 8.45 -2.68
N ALA A 50 -9.56 9.34 -3.66
CA ALA A 50 -10.69 9.68 -4.53
C ALA A 50 -11.16 8.46 -5.33
N GLN A 51 -10.24 7.63 -5.80
CA GLN A 51 -10.59 6.40 -6.50
C GLN A 51 -11.31 5.42 -5.59
N LEU A 52 -10.87 5.33 -4.33
CA LEU A 52 -11.49 4.43 -3.37
C LEU A 52 -12.91 4.84 -3.02
N ALA A 53 -13.27 6.12 -3.16
CA ALA A 53 -14.60 6.60 -2.83
C ALA A 53 -15.69 5.91 -3.65
N ASN A 54 -15.35 5.30 -4.78
CA ASN A 54 -16.28 4.54 -5.61
C ASN A 54 -16.54 3.12 -5.14
N LEU A 55 -15.80 2.68 -4.11
CA LEU A 55 -15.89 1.32 -3.60
C LEU A 55 -16.77 1.25 -2.36
N LYS A 56 -17.16 0.03 -2.00
CA LYS A 56 -17.87 -0.21 -0.75
C LYS A 56 -16.99 0.18 0.43
N MET A 57 -17.63 0.60 1.52
CA MET A 57 -16.92 1.07 2.70
C MET A 57 -15.91 0.03 3.24
N SER A 58 -16.30 -1.24 3.26
CA SER A 58 -15.40 -2.31 3.74
C SER A 58 -14.15 -2.42 2.87
N ALA A 59 -14.30 -2.32 1.54
CA ALA A 59 -13.16 -2.36 0.63
C ALA A 59 -12.28 -1.13 0.80
N GLN A 60 -12.87 0.06 0.97
CA GLN A 60 -12.12 1.28 1.23
C GLN A 60 -11.26 1.15 2.48
N LYS A 61 -11.85 0.66 3.57
CA LYS A 61 -11.13 0.50 4.84
C LYS A 61 -9.97 -0.47 4.69
N ARG A 62 -10.20 -1.61 4.03
CA ARG A 62 -9.14 -2.60 3.83
C ARG A 62 -7.98 -2.03 3.03
N LYS A 63 -8.28 -1.36 1.91
CA LYS A 63 -7.25 -0.81 1.04
C LYS A 63 -6.50 0.33 1.70
N LEU A 64 -7.18 1.19 2.43
CA LEU A 64 -6.53 2.27 3.16
C LEU A 64 -5.65 1.72 4.28
N SER A 65 -6.10 0.68 4.97
CA SER A 65 -5.30 0.05 6.01
C SER A 65 -4.03 -0.55 5.45
N SER A 66 -4.13 -1.29 4.34
CA SER A 66 -2.96 -1.87 3.68
C SER A 66 -1.99 -0.79 3.23
N CYS A 67 -2.51 0.27 2.63
CA CYS A 67 -1.71 1.38 2.15
C CYS A 67 -0.97 2.06 3.30
N ASN A 68 -1.67 2.36 4.40
CA ASN A 68 -1.06 3.03 5.55
C ASN A 68 0.04 2.18 6.17
N GLN A 69 -0.17 0.87 6.30
CA GLN A 69 0.85 -0.02 6.85
C GLN A 69 2.08 -0.08 5.95
N PHE A 70 1.87 -0.12 4.63
CA PHE A 70 2.97 -0.13 3.68
C PHE A 70 3.75 1.18 3.72
N LEU A 71 3.06 2.31 3.78
CA LEU A 71 3.72 3.62 3.88
C LEU A 71 4.55 3.74 5.16
N TYR A 72 4.02 3.23 6.26
CA TYR A 72 4.77 3.22 7.52
C TYR A 72 6.03 2.37 7.40
N PHE A 73 5.92 1.21 6.75
CA PHE A 73 7.08 0.36 6.48
C PHE A 73 8.13 1.11 5.64
N LEU A 74 7.70 1.79 4.60
CA LEU A 74 8.61 2.56 3.74
C LEU A 74 9.28 3.68 4.52
N TYR A 75 8.55 4.33 5.40
CA TYR A 75 9.11 5.37 6.24
C TYR A 75 10.20 4.80 7.17
N GLN A 76 9.91 3.66 7.79
CA GLN A 76 10.87 3.02 8.69
C GLN A 76 12.14 2.55 7.97
N THR A 77 12.04 2.17 6.71
CA THR A 77 13.19 1.71 5.93
C THR A 77 13.90 2.85 5.20
N GLY A 78 13.41 4.08 5.33
CA GLY A 78 14.03 5.24 4.71
C GLY A 78 13.68 5.47 3.25
N GLU A 79 12.71 4.74 2.72
CA GLU A 79 12.30 4.91 1.33
C GLU A 79 11.47 6.18 1.11
N VAL A 80 10.78 6.65 2.15
CA VAL A 80 10.05 7.92 2.12
C VAL A 80 10.49 8.75 3.31
N ASP A 81 10.50 10.07 3.14
CA ASP A 81 11.03 10.99 4.14
C ASP A 81 10.02 11.31 5.24
N SER A 82 8.74 11.21 4.94
CA SER A 82 7.69 11.54 5.91
C SER A 82 6.49 10.63 5.70
N PHE A 83 5.68 10.55 6.74
CA PHE A 83 4.51 9.66 6.72
C PHE A 83 3.26 10.43 7.10
#